data_5aa718f72647af4d775c89896c4ed567
#
_entry.id   5aa718f72647af4d775c89896c4ed567
#
_cell.length_a   1.000
_cell.length_b   1.000
_cell.length_c   1.000
_cell.angle_alpha   90.00
_cell.angle_beta   90.00
_cell.angle_gamma   90.00
#
_symmetry.space_group_name_H-M   'P 1'
#
loop_
_entity.id
_entity.type
_entity.pdbx_description
1 polymer ?
#
loop_
_entity_poly.entity_id
_entity_poly.type
_entity_poly.pdbx_seq_one_letter_code
_entity_poly.pdbx_strand_id
1 'polypeptide(L)'
;MKRLFVNRKDSNDTNNSAARLNSDVYNPGDYWCTPLHYWEEFRKGDWVDIMNIDSVDLASYDQIIVGGGGLLGNDNFNPYIQQLLPHADRVWFWAPGINSNISNPKEITQRGFARLVETSRAKQYNLKGFDKDKIGVRDYNQLYNYLPCVTCMHPVFDDIESEIKQDYLILAHHKVSTLLSQHPFFLDKKRLLQPKTEIDVIVKEIKRSKYIVTNSYHGAYWSMLCNKPVVLISPWTNKFLFFKHQPSILTMNELSLIVMKELAPKKQIDCFDFTSLETYPDYLEECRAANREFYLKVTAHG
;
A
#
# COMPACT_ATOMS: atom_id res chain seq x y z
N MET A 1 22.51 -18.43 -9.49
CA MET A 1 21.76 -18.20 -8.24
C MET A 1 20.29 -18.45 -8.48
N LYS A 2 19.69 -19.36 -7.71
CA LYS A 2 18.28 -19.68 -7.79
C LYS A 2 17.51 -18.86 -6.72
N ARG A 3 16.59 -18.00 -7.16
CA ARG A 3 15.82 -17.10 -6.28
C ARG A 3 14.36 -17.50 -6.22
N LEU A 4 13.78 -17.41 -5.01
CA LEU A 4 12.36 -17.53 -4.76
C LEU A 4 11.78 -16.19 -4.30
N PHE A 5 10.72 -15.73 -4.94
CA PHE A 5 9.94 -14.57 -4.53
C PHE A 5 8.63 -15.02 -3.87
N VAL A 6 8.36 -14.47 -2.69
CA VAL A 6 7.22 -14.87 -1.85
C VAL A 6 6.42 -13.63 -1.49
N ASN A 7 5.17 -13.54 -1.93
CA ASN A 7 4.20 -12.50 -1.51
C ASN A 7 2.78 -12.99 -1.77
N ARG A 8 1.77 -12.14 -1.58
CA ARG A 8 0.41 -12.48 -2.02
C ARG A 8 0.35 -12.46 -3.54
N LYS A 9 0.16 -13.64 -4.11
CA LYS A 9 -0.02 -13.86 -5.54
C LYS A 9 -1.46 -14.27 -5.79
N ASP A 10 -2.07 -13.74 -6.81
CA ASP A 10 -3.37 -14.23 -7.24
C ASP A 10 -3.26 -15.66 -7.76
N SER A 11 -4.13 -16.54 -7.29
CA SER A 11 -4.15 -17.96 -7.70
C SER A 11 -4.36 -18.13 -9.22
N ASN A 12 -4.88 -17.12 -9.90
CA ASN A 12 -5.11 -17.10 -11.34
C ASN A 12 -4.04 -16.28 -12.07
N ASP A 13 -2.79 -16.38 -11.63
CA ASP A 13 -1.68 -15.69 -12.28
C ASP A 13 -1.60 -16.04 -13.77
N THR A 14 -2.26 -15.20 -14.54
CA THR A 14 -2.21 -15.24 -15.98
C THR A 14 -1.61 -13.94 -16.47
N ASN A 15 -0.76 -13.98 -17.48
CA ASN A 15 -0.31 -12.77 -18.20
C ASN A 15 -1.49 -12.06 -18.91
N ASN A 16 -2.70 -12.53 -18.72
CA ASN A 16 -3.92 -11.97 -19.27
C ASN A 16 -4.58 -11.03 -18.23
N SER A 17 -4.54 -9.73 -18.49
CA SER A 17 -5.12 -8.70 -17.61
C SER A 17 -6.63 -8.90 -17.39
N ALA A 18 -7.37 -9.35 -18.41
CA ALA A 18 -8.81 -9.59 -18.28
C ALA A 18 -9.11 -10.74 -17.30
N ALA A 19 -8.31 -11.81 -17.33
CA ALA A 19 -8.46 -12.91 -16.38
C ALA A 19 -8.12 -12.48 -14.94
N ARG A 20 -7.07 -11.62 -14.74
CA ARG A 20 -6.76 -11.06 -13.42
C ARG A 20 -7.89 -10.20 -12.88
N LEU A 21 -8.45 -9.30 -13.68
CA LEU A 21 -9.54 -8.41 -13.27
C LEU A 21 -10.83 -9.15 -12.91
N ASN A 22 -11.04 -10.33 -13.48
CA ASN A 22 -12.18 -11.19 -13.16
C ASN A 22 -11.94 -12.07 -11.92
N SER A 23 -10.72 -12.14 -11.42
CA SER A 23 -10.42 -12.85 -10.18
C SER A 23 -10.98 -12.10 -8.96
N ASP A 24 -11.60 -12.83 -8.03
CA ASP A 24 -12.11 -12.25 -6.78
C ASP A 24 -10.99 -11.85 -5.81
N VAL A 25 -9.77 -12.32 -6.04
CA VAL A 25 -8.60 -12.09 -5.18
C VAL A 25 -7.60 -11.09 -5.75
N TYR A 26 -7.72 -10.69 -7.03
CA TYR A 26 -6.79 -9.75 -7.63
C TYR A 26 -6.82 -8.38 -6.94
N ASN A 27 -5.66 -7.98 -6.44
CA ASN A 27 -5.38 -6.66 -5.88
C ASN A 27 -4.07 -6.16 -6.50
N PRO A 28 -4.10 -5.12 -7.34
CA PRO A 28 -2.89 -4.63 -8.02
C PRO A 28 -1.80 -4.21 -7.04
N GLY A 29 -2.17 -3.72 -5.86
CA GLY A 29 -1.21 -3.38 -4.82
C GLY A 29 -0.44 -4.57 -4.29
N ASP A 30 -1.09 -5.72 -4.13
CA ASP A 30 -0.43 -6.95 -3.66
C ASP A 30 0.31 -7.64 -4.82
N TYR A 31 -0.26 -7.61 -6.03
CA TYR A 31 0.36 -8.19 -7.23
C TYR A 31 1.69 -7.48 -7.59
N TRP A 32 1.68 -6.15 -7.64
CA TRP A 32 2.84 -5.36 -8.07
C TRP A 32 3.86 -5.09 -6.95
N CYS A 33 3.63 -5.53 -5.71
CA CYS A 33 4.52 -5.25 -4.59
C CYS A 33 5.70 -6.23 -4.45
N THR A 34 5.95 -7.09 -5.44
CA THR A 34 7.14 -7.94 -5.49
C THR A 34 8.24 -7.32 -6.34
N PRO A 35 9.52 -7.36 -5.91
CA PRO A 35 10.63 -6.86 -6.70
C PRO A 35 10.88 -7.66 -7.99
N LEU A 36 10.31 -8.86 -8.12
CA LEU A 36 10.38 -9.69 -9.32
C LEU A 36 10.05 -8.90 -10.61
N HIS A 37 9.11 -7.96 -10.54
CA HIS A 37 8.60 -7.25 -11.72
C HIS A 37 9.54 -6.17 -12.26
N TYR A 38 10.53 -5.71 -11.47
CA TYR A 38 11.22 -4.44 -11.75
C TYR A 38 12.68 -4.60 -12.20
N TRP A 39 13.32 -5.75 -11.92
CA TRP A 39 14.71 -6.01 -12.34
C TRP A 39 14.79 -7.26 -13.21
N GLU A 40 15.49 -7.13 -14.32
CA GLU A 40 15.58 -8.21 -15.32
C GLU A 40 16.13 -9.52 -14.74
N GLU A 41 17.13 -9.43 -13.90
CA GLU A 41 17.73 -10.62 -13.26
C GLU A 41 16.80 -11.31 -12.26
N PHE A 42 15.83 -10.57 -11.69
CA PHE A 42 14.84 -11.11 -10.78
C PHE A 42 13.69 -11.83 -11.50
N ARG A 43 13.40 -11.43 -12.74
CA ARG A 43 12.33 -12.05 -13.58
C ARG A 43 12.56 -13.53 -13.87
N LYS A 44 13.80 -14.00 -13.69
CA LYS A 44 14.17 -15.41 -13.84
C LYS A 44 13.91 -16.26 -12.58
N GLY A 45 13.54 -15.64 -11.49
CA GLY A 45 13.24 -16.31 -10.22
C GLY A 45 11.87 -16.96 -10.20
N ASP A 46 11.72 -17.96 -9.36
CA ASP A 46 10.44 -18.58 -9.10
C ASP A 46 9.57 -17.66 -8.23
N TRP A 47 8.26 -17.70 -8.42
CA TRP A 47 7.31 -16.87 -7.68
C TRP A 47 6.19 -17.71 -7.09
N VAL A 48 5.99 -17.63 -5.77
CA VAL A 48 4.96 -18.37 -5.03
C VAL A 48 4.08 -17.43 -4.19
N ASP A 49 2.80 -17.77 -4.07
CA ASP A 49 1.96 -17.16 -3.04
C ASP A 49 2.42 -17.61 -1.65
N ILE A 50 2.52 -16.68 -0.70
CA ILE A 50 2.94 -17.00 0.66
C ILE A 50 2.09 -18.11 1.29
N MET A 51 0.82 -18.22 0.95
CA MET A 51 -0.07 -19.26 1.47
C MET A 51 0.20 -20.64 0.88
N ASN A 52 1.02 -20.74 -0.16
CA ASN A 52 1.41 -21.99 -0.82
C ASN A 52 2.89 -22.34 -0.58
N ILE A 53 3.54 -21.69 0.37
CA ILE A 53 4.97 -21.86 0.64
C ILE A 53 5.31 -23.31 1.04
N ASP A 54 4.36 -24.02 1.66
CA ASP A 54 4.48 -25.43 2.05
C ASP A 54 4.70 -26.37 0.86
N SER A 55 4.32 -25.95 -0.34
CA SER A 55 4.48 -26.74 -1.57
C SER A 55 5.88 -26.60 -2.20
N VAL A 56 6.76 -25.80 -1.59
CA VAL A 56 8.06 -25.44 -2.16
C VAL A 56 9.20 -26.01 -1.33
N ASP A 57 10.16 -26.66 -1.99
CA ASP A 57 11.42 -27.03 -1.35
C ASP A 57 12.31 -25.79 -1.17
N LEU A 58 12.18 -25.13 -0.02
CA LEU A 58 12.91 -23.90 0.32
C LEU A 58 14.43 -24.11 0.35
N ALA A 59 14.89 -25.33 0.65
CA ALA A 59 16.32 -25.65 0.70
C ALA A 59 16.99 -25.57 -0.68
N SER A 60 16.23 -25.73 -1.75
CA SER A 60 16.72 -25.67 -3.13
C SER A 60 17.03 -24.25 -3.63
N TYR A 61 16.75 -23.18 -2.85
CA TYR A 61 16.97 -21.80 -3.26
C TYR A 61 18.17 -21.19 -2.54
N ASP A 62 18.98 -20.47 -3.30
CA ASP A 62 20.11 -19.72 -2.76
C ASP A 62 19.65 -18.44 -2.02
N GLN A 63 18.53 -17.85 -2.46
CA GLN A 63 17.99 -16.63 -1.90
C GLN A 63 16.45 -16.65 -1.93
N ILE A 64 15.83 -16.26 -0.81
CA ILE A 64 14.38 -16.18 -0.64
C ILE A 64 14.03 -14.71 -0.36
N ILE A 65 13.20 -14.10 -1.20
CA ILE A 65 12.83 -12.69 -1.09
C ILE A 65 11.33 -12.60 -0.79
N VAL A 66 11.01 -12.22 0.45
CA VAL A 66 9.64 -11.95 0.89
C VAL A 66 9.27 -10.55 0.43
N GLY A 67 8.39 -10.44 -0.55
CA GLY A 67 7.96 -9.17 -1.14
C GLY A 67 7.03 -8.37 -0.23
N GLY A 68 6.53 -7.25 -0.76
CA GLY A 68 5.65 -6.32 -0.07
C GLY A 68 4.27 -6.89 0.26
N GLY A 69 3.34 -5.99 0.54
CA GLY A 69 2.00 -6.32 1.01
C GLY A 69 1.85 -6.25 2.52
N GLY A 70 0.67 -6.53 3.02
CA GLY A 70 0.34 -6.51 4.45
C GLY A 70 0.58 -7.86 5.10
N LEU A 71 1.81 -8.34 5.12
CA LEU A 71 2.15 -9.70 5.56
C LEU A 71 2.49 -9.78 7.05
N LEU A 72 2.95 -8.68 7.66
CA LEU A 72 3.45 -8.68 9.03
C LEU A 72 2.33 -8.35 10.04
N GLY A 73 2.45 -8.90 11.25
CA GLY A 73 1.48 -8.68 12.31
C GLY A 73 0.06 -9.16 11.97
N ASN A 74 -0.05 -10.12 11.07
CA ASN A 74 -1.30 -10.72 10.63
C ASN A 74 -1.27 -12.23 10.91
N ASP A 75 -2.17 -12.69 11.76
CA ASP A 75 -2.23 -14.09 12.20
C ASP A 75 -2.40 -15.07 11.03
N ASN A 76 -3.01 -14.65 9.93
CA ASN A 76 -3.15 -15.48 8.74
C ASN A 76 -1.82 -15.76 8.03
N PHE A 77 -0.82 -14.87 8.15
CA PHE A 77 0.47 -15.00 7.46
C PHE A 77 1.63 -15.37 8.40
N ASN A 78 1.48 -15.14 9.71
CA ASN A 78 2.52 -15.45 10.68
C ASN A 78 3.02 -16.91 10.61
N PRO A 79 2.17 -17.95 10.48
CA PRO A 79 2.63 -19.34 10.36
C PRO A 79 3.57 -19.56 9.16
N TYR A 80 3.26 -18.95 8.02
CA TYR A 80 4.06 -19.09 6.81
C TYR A 80 5.39 -18.32 6.91
N ILE A 81 5.42 -17.17 7.58
CA ILE A 81 6.67 -16.43 7.87
C ILE A 81 7.57 -17.27 8.80
N GLN A 82 7.00 -17.96 9.79
CA GLN A 82 7.76 -18.81 10.70
C GLN A 82 8.43 -20.02 10.01
N GLN A 83 7.83 -20.52 8.92
CA GLN A 83 8.45 -21.59 8.13
C GLN A 83 9.75 -21.18 7.42
N LEU A 84 9.98 -19.88 7.27
CA LEU A 84 11.21 -19.35 6.69
C LEU A 84 12.37 -19.32 7.70
N LEU A 85 12.13 -19.48 9.00
CA LEU A 85 13.16 -19.39 10.04
C LEU A 85 14.33 -20.39 9.88
N PRO A 86 14.10 -21.67 9.49
CA PRO A 86 15.21 -22.58 9.22
C PRO A 86 16.16 -22.13 8.10
N HIS A 87 15.72 -21.15 7.29
CA HIS A 87 16.44 -20.61 6.14
C HIS A 87 16.78 -19.13 6.33
N ALA A 88 16.76 -18.60 7.57
CA ALA A 88 16.88 -17.18 7.88
C ALA A 88 18.16 -16.54 7.34
N ASP A 89 19.24 -17.33 7.17
CA ASP A 89 20.52 -16.91 6.59
C ASP A 89 20.43 -16.42 5.13
N ARG A 90 19.41 -16.88 4.38
CA ARG A 90 19.17 -16.55 2.96
C ARG A 90 17.87 -15.81 2.71
N VAL A 91 17.10 -15.45 3.77
CA VAL A 91 15.82 -14.74 3.65
C VAL A 91 16.03 -13.23 3.69
N TRP A 92 15.42 -12.53 2.73
CA TRP A 92 15.35 -11.08 2.64
C TRP A 92 13.89 -10.63 2.71
N PHE A 93 13.62 -9.54 3.42
CA PHE A 93 12.29 -8.92 3.47
C PHE A 93 12.31 -7.61 2.69
N TRP A 94 11.56 -7.57 1.59
CA TRP A 94 11.48 -6.43 0.69
C TRP A 94 10.16 -5.71 0.84
N ALA A 95 10.11 -4.74 1.73
CA ALA A 95 8.98 -3.87 1.99
C ALA A 95 7.64 -4.55 2.40
N PRO A 96 7.62 -5.72 3.10
CA PRO A 96 6.38 -6.09 3.75
C PRO A 96 6.03 -5.09 4.84
N GLY A 97 4.75 -5.01 5.20
CA GLY A 97 4.28 -4.11 6.23
C GLY A 97 3.27 -4.76 7.16
N ILE A 98 3.02 -4.09 8.27
CA ILE A 98 2.04 -4.53 9.26
C ILE A 98 0.61 -4.40 8.71
N ASN A 99 -0.28 -5.31 9.11
CA ASN A 99 -1.68 -5.29 8.69
C ASN A 99 -2.59 -5.95 9.72
N SER A 100 -2.89 -5.24 10.80
CA SER A 100 -3.86 -5.66 11.81
C SER A 100 -5.06 -4.73 11.82
N ASN A 101 -6.24 -5.25 12.17
CA ASN A 101 -7.46 -4.45 12.21
C ASN A 101 -7.41 -3.36 13.29
N ILE A 102 -8.01 -2.22 13.00
CA ILE A 102 -8.28 -1.14 13.96
C ILE A 102 -9.74 -1.25 14.41
N SER A 103 -9.97 -1.09 15.71
CA SER A 103 -11.32 -1.02 16.25
C SER A 103 -11.97 0.32 15.87
N ASN A 104 -13.27 0.30 15.55
CA ASN A 104 -14.09 1.49 15.27
C ASN A 104 -13.48 2.49 14.25
N PRO A 105 -13.09 2.05 13.05
CA PRO A 105 -12.39 2.91 12.09
C PRO A 105 -13.21 4.12 11.62
N LYS A 106 -14.54 4.07 11.76
CA LYS A 106 -15.44 5.18 11.36
C LYS A 106 -15.38 6.38 12.30
N GLU A 107 -14.98 6.16 13.55
CA GLU A 107 -14.96 7.16 14.62
C GLU A 107 -13.58 7.76 14.84
N ILE A 108 -12.58 7.35 14.06
CA ILE A 108 -11.21 7.83 14.22
C ILE A 108 -11.11 9.26 13.70
N THR A 109 -10.93 10.20 14.62
CA THR A 109 -10.60 11.60 14.32
C THR A 109 -9.12 11.74 13.96
N GLN A 110 -8.73 12.88 13.39
CA GLN A 110 -7.32 13.21 13.12
C GLN A 110 -6.46 13.08 14.39
N ARG A 111 -6.95 13.62 15.52
CA ARG A 111 -6.26 13.51 16.82
C ARG A 111 -6.17 12.07 17.35
N GLY A 112 -7.26 11.30 17.20
CA GLY A 112 -7.29 9.89 17.57
C GLY A 112 -6.30 9.06 16.76
N PHE A 113 -6.18 9.36 15.47
CA PHE A 113 -5.23 8.72 14.58
C PHE A 113 -3.78 9.03 14.97
N ALA A 114 -3.44 10.29 15.22
CA ALA A 114 -2.11 10.68 15.68
C ALA A 114 -1.72 9.93 16.96
N ARG A 115 -2.64 9.81 17.92
CA ARG A 115 -2.42 9.03 19.15
C ARG A 115 -2.21 7.53 18.86
N LEU A 116 -2.95 6.96 17.91
CA LEU A 116 -2.75 5.57 17.48
C LEU A 116 -1.37 5.37 16.84
N VAL A 117 -0.89 6.32 16.03
CA VAL A 117 0.47 6.29 15.47
C VAL A 117 1.51 6.18 16.57
N GLU A 118 1.44 7.04 17.58
CA GLU A 118 2.37 7.05 18.71
C GLU A 118 2.36 5.72 19.48
N THR A 119 1.17 5.22 19.82
CA THR A 119 1.04 3.99 20.64
C THR A 119 1.33 2.71 19.85
N SER A 120 1.22 2.74 18.53
CA SER A 120 1.45 1.55 17.67
C SER A 120 2.90 1.35 17.28
N ARG A 121 3.75 2.39 17.38
CA ARG A 121 5.20 2.30 17.09
C ARG A 121 5.94 1.24 17.92
N ALA A 122 5.41 0.89 19.09
CA ALA A 122 5.98 -0.12 19.98
C ALA A 122 5.56 -1.56 19.63
N LYS A 123 4.66 -1.78 18.68
CA LYS A 123 4.21 -3.13 18.31
C LYS A 123 5.30 -3.86 17.56
N GLN A 124 5.66 -5.02 18.08
CA GLN A 124 6.70 -5.85 17.52
C GLN A 124 6.21 -6.57 16.26
N TYR A 125 7.05 -6.54 15.24
CA TYR A 125 6.94 -7.44 14.11
C TYR A 125 7.43 -8.83 14.55
N ASN A 126 6.80 -9.88 14.06
CA ASN A 126 7.23 -11.25 14.34
C ASN A 126 8.38 -11.68 13.41
N LEU A 127 9.50 -10.92 13.47
CA LEU A 127 10.70 -11.13 12.65
C LEU A 127 11.92 -11.51 13.49
N LYS A 128 11.70 -11.95 14.73
CA LYS A 128 12.77 -12.45 15.59
C LYS A 128 13.40 -13.70 14.98
N GLY A 129 14.72 -13.72 14.89
CA GLY A 129 15.48 -14.81 14.29
C GLY A 129 15.96 -14.55 12.87
N PHE A 130 15.45 -13.53 12.20
CA PHE A 130 15.97 -13.08 10.92
C PHE A 130 17.04 -12.00 11.11
N ASP A 131 17.96 -11.91 10.15
CA ASP A 131 19.01 -10.90 10.10
C ASP A 131 18.41 -9.52 9.85
N LYS A 132 18.63 -8.57 10.77
CA LYS A 132 18.09 -7.21 10.68
C LYS A 132 18.60 -6.46 9.44
N ASP A 133 19.80 -6.78 8.99
CA ASP A 133 20.38 -6.15 7.81
C ASP A 133 19.73 -6.57 6.50
N LYS A 134 19.01 -7.70 6.53
CA LYS A 134 18.22 -8.23 5.41
C LYS A 134 16.75 -7.84 5.48
N ILE A 135 16.35 -7.00 6.46
CA ILE A 135 14.97 -6.59 6.65
C ILE A 135 14.79 -5.13 6.25
N GLY A 136 14.05 -4.92 5.16
CA GLY A 136 13.45 -3.64 4.80
C GLY A 136 11.94 -3.72 4.95
N VAL A 137 11.31 -2.81 5.69
CA VAL A 137 9.86 -2.75 5.88
C VAL A 137 9.29 -1.44 5.34
N ARG A 138 8.08 -1.49 4.79
CA ARG A 138 7.44 -0.27 4.25
C ARG A 138 6.90 0.66 5.35
N ASP A 139 6.85 0.17 6.57
CA ASP A 139 6.36 0.92 7.71
C ASP A 139 7.45 1.86 8.24
N TYR A 140 7.17 3.16 8.24
CA TYR A 140 8.09 4.16 8.76
C TYR A 140 8.08 4.09 10.29
N ASN A 141 8.96 3.24 10.82
CA ASN A 141 9.22 3.11 12.26
C ASN A 141 10.74 2.99 12.47
N GLN A 142 11.17 3.04 13.70
CA GLN A 142 12.61 3.00 14.02
C GLN A 142 13.13 1.58 14.31
N LEU A 143 12.33 0.54 14.09
CA LEU A 143 12.68 -0.84 14.44
C LEU A 143 13.50 -1.55 13.37
N TYR A 144 13.20 -1.27 12.10
CA TYR A 144 13.84 -1.85 10.93
C TYR A 144 14.12 -0.78 9.88
N ASN A 145 14.95 -1.11 8.88
CA ASN A 145 15.21 -0.22 7.77
C ASN A 145 13.92 0.13 7.05
N TYR A 146 13.65 1.41 6.87
CA TYR A 146 12.53 1.86 6.06
C TYR A 146 12.81 1.57 4.60
N LEU A 147 11.96 0.76 4.00
CA LEU A 147 11.99 0.44 2.58
C LEU A 147 10.56 0.59 2.03
N PRO A 148 10.26 1.67 1.32
CA PRO A 148 8.92 1.90 0.78
C PRO A 148 8.53 0.82 -0.23
N CYS A 149 7.22 0.63 -0.42
CA CYS A 149 6.71 -0.37 -1.33
C CYS A 149 7.33 -0.23 -2.73
N VAL A 150 7.81 -1.34 -3.27
CA VAL A 150 8.53 -1.40 -4.55
C VAL A 150 7.69 -0.98 -5.76
N THR A 151 6.38 -0.84 -5.60
CA THR A 151 5.49 -0.33 -6.67
C THR A 151 5.88 1.06 -7.18
N CYS A 152 6.67 1.85 -6.43
CA CYS A 152 7.26 3.10 -6.91
C CYS A 152 8.15 2.91 -8.15
N MET A 153 8.66 1.70 -8.38
CA MET A 153 9.48 1.36 -9.55
C MET A 153 8.65 1.10 -10.81
N HIS A 154 7.30 1.06 -10.72
CA HIS A 154 6.45 0.83 -11.87
C HIS A 154 6.54 1.99 -12.87
N PRO A 155 6.73 1.72 -14.18
CA PRO A 155 6.94 2.77 -15.19
C PRO A 155 5.75 3.73 -15.35
N VAL A 156 4.56 3.36 -14.88
CA VAL A 156 3.39 4.25 -14.90
C VAL A 156 3.60 5.57 -14.15
N PHE A 157 4.58 5.62 -13.25
CA PHE A 157 4.92 6.85 -12.52
C PHE A 157 5.91 7.75 -13.29
N ASP A 158 6.48 7.30 -14.40
CA ASP A 158 7.46 8.09 -15.17
C ASP A 158 6.80 9.24 -15.94
N ASP A 159 5.56 9.07 -16.37
CA ASP A 159 4.78 10.12 -17.02
C ASP A 159 4.29 11.14 -15.99
N ILE A 160 4.86 12.32 -15.98
CA ILE A 160 4.61 13.34 -14.93
C ILE A 160 3.37 14.20 -15.21
N GLU A 161 3.00 14.41 -16.47
CA GLU A 161 1.97 15.38 -16.79
C GLU A 161 0.63 14.77 -17.17
N SER A 162 -0.42 15.19 -16.47
CA SER A 162 -1.81 14.97 -16.86
C SER A 162 -2.64 16.20 -16.60
N GLU A 163 -3.42 16.60 -17.60
CA GLU A 163 -4.43 17.64 -17.42
C GLU A 163 -5.41 17.26 -16.30
N ILE A 164 -5.66 18.15 -15.37
CA ILE A 164 -6.66 17.95 -14.32
C ILE A 164 -8.05 17.94 -14.95
N LYS A 165 -8.78 16.85 -14.76
CA LYS A 165 -10.11 16.63 -15.34
C LYS A 165 -11.22 16.55 -14.30
N GLN A 166 -10.86 16.41 -13.03
CA GLN A 166 -11.82 16.27 -11.93
C GLN A 166 -11.23 16.78 -10.62
N ASP A 167 -12.11 17.29 -9.75
CA ASP A 167 -11.67 17.74 -8.44
C ASP A 167 -11.32 16.57 -7.52
N TYR A 168 -12.11 15.51 -7.53
CA TYR A 168 -11.94 14.37 -6.63
C TYR A 168 -11.95 13.04 -7.37
N LEU A 169 -11.06 12.15 -6.94
CA LEU A 169 -11.14 10.73 -7.22
C LEU A 169 -11.36 9.97 -5.91
N ILE A 170 -12.35 9.10 -5.90
CA ILE A 170 -12.55 8.16 -4.80
C ILE A 170 -11.93 6.83 -5.19
N LEU A 171 -10.90 6.44 -4.47
CA LEU A 171 -10.23 5.15 -4.65
C LEU A 171 -10.56 4.24 -3.49
N ALA A 172 -11.53 3.37 -3.69
CA ALA A 172 -12.13 2.56 -2.64
C ALA A 172 -11.57 1.14 -2.59
N HIS A 173 -11.38 0.65 -1.36
CA HIS A 173 -11.18 -0.77 -1.09
C HIS A 173 -12.53 -1.42 -0.78
N HIS A 174 -12.76 -2.65 -1.24
CA HIS A 174 -14.06 -3.34 -1.15
C HIS A 174 -14.66 -3.41 0.26
N LYS A 175 -13.82 -3.52 1.31
CA LYS A 175 -14.29 -3.65 2.71
C LYS A 175 -15.11 -2.45 3.22
N VAL A 176 -14.97 -1.28 2.61
CA VAL A 176 -15.68 -0.05 3.04
C VAL A 176 -16.32 0.67 1.86
N SER A 177 -16.23 0.11 0.66
CA SER A 177 -16.76 0.73 -0.57
C SER A 177 -18.26 1.00 -0.50
N THR A 178 -19.03 0.11 0.10
CA THR A 178 -20.49 0.25 0.24
C THR A 178 -20.88 1.50 1.04
N LEU A 179 -20.17 1.80 2.13
CA LEU A 179 -20.40 3.00 2.93
C LEU A 179 -20.12 4.27 2.14
N LEU A 180 -18.95 4.29 1.48
CA LEU A 180 -18.55 5.44 0.66
C LEU A 180 -19.48 5.62 -0.55
N SER A 181 -19.98 4.51 -1.11
CA SER A 181 -20.86 4.57 -2.27
C SER A 181 -22.25 5.14 -1.98
N GLN A 182 -22.70 5.08 -0.76
CA GLN A 182 -24.01 5.57 -0.34
C GLN A 182 -23.98 7.00 0.22
N HIS A 183 -22.79 7.55 0.49
CA HIS A 183 -22.67 8.89 1.05
C HIS A 183 -22.90 9.95 -0.03
N PRO A 184 -23.80 10.94 0.19
CA PRO A 184 -24.18 11.96 -0.81
C PRO A 184 -22.98 12.67 -1.45
N PHE A 185 -21.94 12.98 -0.69
CA PHE A 185 -20.71 13.65 -1.19
C PHE A 185 -20.07 12.91 -2.37
N PHE A 186 -20.23 11.60 -2.44
CA PHE A 186 -19.58 10.78 -3.45
C PHE A 186 -20.47 10.37 -4.62
N LEU A 187 -21.75 10.76 -4.61
CA LEU A 187 -22.70 10.29 -5.62
C LEU A 187 -22.32 10.70 -7.05
N ASP A 188 -21.75 11.89 -7.21
CA ASP A 188 -21.35 12.48 -8.48
C ASP A 188 -19.83 12.38 -8.76
N LYS A 189 -19.04 11.86 -7.82
CA LYS A 189 -17.59 11.80 -7.97
C LYS A 189 -17.17 10.51 -8.68
N LYS A 190 -16.09 10.56 -9.44
CA LYS A 190 -15.51 9.35 -10.04
C LYS A 190 -15.01 8.39 -8.99
N ARG A 191 -15.35 7.13 -9.15
CA ARG A 191 -14.98 6.05 -8.24
C ARG A 191 -14.26 4.95 -8.98
N LEU A 192 -13.22 4.41 -8.35
CA LEU A 192 -12.53 3.22 -8.79
C LEU A 192 -12.46 2.22 -7.64
N LEU A 193 -12.76 0.97 -7.95
CA LEU A 193 -12.57 -0.14 -7.02
C LEU A 193 -11.16 -0.72 -7.24
N GLN A 194 -10.25 -0.40 -6.34
CA GLN A 194 -8.84 -0.79 -6.47
C GLN A 194 -8.63 -2.29 -6.71
N PRO A 195 -9.29 -3.21 -5.99
CA PRO A 195 -9.05 -4.64 -6.18
C PRO A 195 -9.44 -5.18 -7.57
N LYS A 196 -10.13 -4.42 -8.39
CA LYS A 196 -10.58 -4.84 -9.73
C LYS A 196 -10.18 -3.86 -10.83
N THR A 197 -9.12 -3.10 -10.60
CA THR A 197 -8.66 -2.09 -11.56
C THR A 197 -7.15 -2.17 -11.71
N GLU A 198 -6.65 -2.18 -12.93
CA GLU A 198 -5.21 -2.19 -13.19
C GLU A 198 -4.51 -0.93 -12.69
N ILE A 199 -3.24 -1.07 -12.29
CA ILE A 199 -2.45 0.03 -11.73
C ILE A 199 -2.35 1.22 -12.69
N ASP A 200 -2.21 0.97 -13.98
CA ASP A 200 -2.10 2.02 -15.01
C ASP A 200 -3.36 2.90 -15.06
N VAL A 201 -4.53 2.28 -14.96
CA VAL A 201 -5.80 3.00 -14.93
C VAL A 201 -5.92 3.81 -13.65
N ILE A 202 -5.57 3.22 -12.51
CA ILE A 202 -5.64 3.88 -11.20
C ILE A 202 -4.72 5.11 -11.18
N VAL A 203 -3.45 4.94 -11.56
CA VAL A 203 -2.45 6.03 -11.50
C VAL A 203 -2.80 7.13 -12.51
N LYS A 204 -3.29 6.78 -13.70
CA LYS A 204 -3.77 7.77 -14.67
C LYS A 204 -4.89 8.63 -14.10
N GLU A 205 -5.86 8.05 -13.40
CA GLU A 205 -6.96 8.81 -12.81
C GLU A 205 -6.51 9.60 -11.56
N ILE A 206 -5.56 9.10 -10.77
CA ILE A 206 -4.91 9.85 -9.71
C ILE A 206 -4.29 11.14 -10.29
N LYS A 207 -3.48 11.01 -11.35
CA LYS A 207 -2.81 12.16 -11.99
C LYS A 207 -3.79 13.21 -12.50
N ARG A 208 -4.97 12.80 -12.96
CA ARG A 208 -6.05 13.66 -13.50
C ARG A 208 -6.93 14.33 -12.43
N SER A 209 -6.71 14.04 -11.17
CA SER A 209 -7.52 14.50 -10.06
C SER A 209 -6.76 15.56 -9.24
N LYS A 210 -7.48 16.55 -8.69
CA LYS A 210 -6.89 17.51 -7.74
C LYS A 210 -6.64 16.85 -6.39
N TYR A 211 -7.63 16.11 -5.88
CA TYR A 211 -7.61 15.48 -4.56
C TYR A 211 -7.98 14.01 -4.66
N ILE A 212 -7.37 13.22 -3.80
CA ILE A 212 -7.67 11.78 -3.71
C ILE A 212 -8.27 11.47 -2.34
N VAL A 213 -9.41 10.80 -2.36
CA VAL A 213 -10.08 10.31 -1.15
C VAL A 213 -10.03 8.79 -1.17
N THR A 214 -9.44 8.18 -0.14
CA THR A 214 -9.20 6.75 -0.17
C THR A 214 -9.29 6.08 1.19
N ASN A 215 -9.65 4.81 1.21
CA ASN A 215 -9.51 3.88 2.33
C ASN A 215 -8.56 2.72 1.99
N SER A 216 -7.76 2.88 0.95
CA SER A 216 -6.77 1.92 0.50
C SER A 216 -5.35 2.38 0.78
N TYR A 217 -4.49 1.48 1.30
CA TYR A 217 -3.07 1.79 1.50
C TYR A 217 -2.37 2.18 0.19
N HIS A 218 -2.48 1.35 -0.84
CA HIS A 218 -1.85 1.65 -2.13
C HIS A 218 -2.52 2.85 -2.81
N GLY A 219 -3.81 3.07 -2.59
CA GLY A 219 -4.47 4.28 -3.05
C GLY A 219 -3.82 5.54 -2.48
N ALA A 220 -3.55 5.57 -1.17
CA ALA A 220 -2.84 6.68 -0.54
C ALA A 220 -1.38 6.76 -1.00
N TYR A 221 -0.66 5.64 -0.98
CA TYR A 221 0.75 5.58 -1.38
C TYR A 221 0.97 6.08 -2.81
N TRP A 222 0.24 5.55 -3.78
CA TRP A 222 0.35 5.96 -5.19
C TRP A 222 -0.05 7.42 -5.41
N SER A 223 -1.01 7.94 -4.63
CA SER A 223 -1.37 9.35 -4.69
C SER A 223 -0.22 10.24 -4.23
N MET A 224 0.45 9.89 -3.15
CA MET A 224 1.64 10.60 -2.68
C MET A 224 2.80 10.50 -3.68
N LEU A 225 3.01 9.33 -4.32
CA LEU A 225 4.01 9.18 -5.38
C LEU A 225 3.72 10.08 -6.60
N CYS A 226 2.44 10.35 -6.88
CA CYS A 226 2.00 11.30 -7.92
C CYS A 226 1.97 12.76 -7.44
N ASN A 227 2.53 13.05 -6.28
CA ASN A 227 2.48 14.38 -5.66
C ASN A 227 1.06 14.96 -5.55
N LYS A 228 0.08 14.10 -5.22
CA LYS A 228 -1.33 14.51 -5.07
C LYS A 228 -1.71 14.57 -3.60
N PRO A 229 -2.47 15.61 -3.20
CA PRO A 229 -3.06 15.66 -1.88
C PRO A 229 -4.00 14.47 -1.66
N VAL A 230 -3.87 13.82 -0.51
CA VAL A 230 -4.63 12.61 -0.20
C VAL A 230 -5.26 12.65 1.18
N VAL A 231 -6.50 12.21 1.27
CA VAL A 231 -7.26 12.09 2.51
C VAL A 231 -7.67 10.65 2.72
N LEU A 232 -7.41 10.14 3.92
CA LEU A 232 -7.89 8.84 4.35
C LEU A 232 -9.29 8.94 4.94
N ILE A 233 -10.17 8.02 4.55
CA ILE A 233 -11.48 7.86 5.16
C ILE A 233 -11.56 6.48 5.81
N SER A 234 -11.98 6.46 7.06
CA SER A 234 -12.21 5.24 7.83
C SER A 234 -11.05 4.23 7.71
N PRO A 235 -9.82 4.58 8.14
CA PRO A 235 -8.68 3.68 8.09
C PRO A 235 -8.94 2.45 8.97
N TRP A 236 -9.16 1.30 8.34
CA TRP A 236 -9.62 0.08 9.00
C TRP A 236 -8.51 -0.86 9.49
N THR A 237 -7.25 -0.55 9.14
CA THR A 237 -6.09 -1.31 9.63
C THR A 237 -4.97 -0.37 10.05
N ASN A 238 -4.07 -0.88 10.89
CA ASN A 238 -2.93 -0.13 11.40
C ASN A 238 -1.84 0.17 10.35
N LYS A 239 -1.87 -0.44 9.16
CA LYS A 239 -0.93 -0.12 8.07
C LYS A 239 -0.92 1.35 7.67
N PHE A 240 -2.02 2.07 7.92
CA PHE A 240 -2.13 3.49 7.63
C PHE A 240 -1.38 4.38 8.63
N LEU A 241 -1.02 3.83 9.80
CA LEU A 241 -0.32 4.56 10.86
C LEU A 241 1.18 4.77 10.58
N PHE A 242 1.71 4.07 9.59
CA PHE A 242 3.16 3.96 9.38
C PHE A 242 3.62 4.56 8.05
N PHE A 243 2.86 5.44 7.44
CA PHE A 243 3.36 6.24 6.33
C PHE A 243 4.48 7.16 6.80
N LYS A 244 5.52 7.37 5.99
CA LYS A 244 6.55 8.38 6.24
C LYS A 244 5.93 9.78 6.28
N HIS A 245 5.08 10.06 5.32
CA HIS A 245 4.24 11.24 5.23
C HIS A 245 2.81 10.85 5.57
N GLN A 246 2.27 11.40 6.63
CA GLN A 246 0.95 11.00 7.14
C GLN A 246 -0.16 11.74 6.39
N PRO A 247 -1.03 11.02 5.66
CA PRO A 247 -2.20 11.64 5.06
C PRO A 247 -3.15 12.18 6.12
N SER A 248 -3.88 13.23 5.79
CA SER A 248 -4.98 13.72 6.62
C SER A 248 -6.11 12.70 6.68
N ILE A 249 -6.88 12.73 7.75
CA ILE A 249 -8.03 11.84 7.96
C ILE A 249 -9.30 12.65 7.97
N LEU A 250 -10.30 12.13 7.27
CA LEU A 250 -11.64 12.64 7.25
C LEU A 250 -12.58 11.65 7.95
N THR A 251 -13.28 12.11 8.98
CA THR A 251 -14.35 11.35 9.62
C THR A 251 -15.63 11.38 8.78
N MET A 252 -16.54 10.45 9.01
CA MET A 252 -17.85 10.47 8.35
C MET A 252 -18.67 11.72 8.72
N ASN A 253 -18.49 12.27 9.93
CA ASN A 253 -19.14 13.50 10.36
C ASN A 253 -18.62 14.72 9.61
N GLU A 254 -17.28 14.85 9.46
CA GLU A 254 -16.67 15.92 8.66
C GLU A 254 -17.12 15.84 7.20
N LEU A 255 -17.22 14.63 6.65
CA LEU A 255 -17.74 14.41 5.32
C LEU A 255 -19.19 14.90 5.18
N SER A 256 -20.01 14.65 6.19
CA SER A 256 -21.42 15.15 6.23
C SER A 256 -21.47 16.68 6.29
N LEU A 257 -20.57 17.32 7.03
CA LEU A 257 -20.45 18.78 7.08
C LEU A 257 -20.09 19.40 5.72
N ILE A 258 -19.19 18.74 4.98
CA ILE A 258 -18.82 19.15 3.61
C ILE A 258 -20.06 19.14 2.71
N VAL A 259 -20.84 18.05 2.75
CA VAL A 259 -22.11 17.96 1.99
C VAL A 259 -23.09 19.07 2.39
N MET A 260 -23.25 19.30 3.69
CA MET A 260 -24.13 20.37 4.17
C MET A 260 -23.70 21.75 3.68
N LYS A 261 -22.40 22.01 3.60
CA LYS A 261 -21.87 23.27 3.06
C LYS A 261 -22.13 23.42 1.56
N GLU A 262 -21.96 22.35 0.80
CA GLU A 262 -22.26 22.33 -0.64
C GLU A 262 -23.75 22.58 -0.92
N LEU A 263 -24.63 21.97 -0.14
CA LEU A 263 -26.09 22.13 -0.28
C LEU A 263 -26.63 23.45 0.27
N ALA A 264 -25.92 24.08 1.19
CA ALA A 264 -26.33 25.33 1.81
C ALA A 264 -25.16 26.33 1.91
N PRO A 265 -24.63 26.84 0.78
CA PRO A 265 -23.39 27.60 0.74
C PRO A 265 -23.45 28.93 1.50
N LYS A 266 -24.65 29.47 1.78
CA LYS A 266 -24.84 30.69 2.57
C LYS A 266 -24.72 30.47 4.08
N LYS A 267 -24.74 29.23 4.55
CA LYS A 267 -24.54 28.92 5.98
C LYS A 267 -23.05 28.87 6.28
N GLN A 268 -22.66 29.50 7.37
CA GLN A 268 -21.30 29.37 7.90
C GLN A 268 -21.16 27.98 8.53
N ILE A 269 -20.48 27.07 7.84
CA ILE A 269 -20.21 25.70 8.30
C ILE A 269 -18.71 25.50 8.23
N ASP A 270 -18.08 25.25 9.37
CA ASP A 270 -16.69 24.84 9.42
C ASP A 270 -16.58 23.42 8.90
N CYS A 271 -15.87 23.24 7.82
CA CYS A 271 -15.63 21.94 7.22
C CYS A 271 -14.16 21.75 6.88
N PHE A 272 -13.80 20.53 6.58
CA PHE A 272 -12.45 20.15 6.19
C PHE A 272 -11.98 20.96 4.97
N ASP A 273 -10.79 21.55 5.11
CA ASP A 273 -10.17 22.35 4.05
C ASP A 273 -9.20 21.48 3.23
N PHE A 274 -9.62 21.11 2.04
CA PHE A 274 -8.78 20.33 1.12
C PHE A 274 -7.61 21.12 0.56
N THR A 275 -7.65 22.46 0.60
CA THR A 275 -6.56 23.29 0.07
C THR A 275 -5.36 23.36 0.99
N SER A 276 -5.52 22.99 2.27
CA SER A 276 -4.46 22.90 3.27
C SER A 276 -3.70 21.58 3.25
N LEU A 277 -4.07 20.66 2.37
CA LEU A 277 -3.42 19.35 2.29
C LEU A 277 -2.01 19.44 1.74
N GLU A 278 -1.10 18.73 2.37
CA GLU A 278 0.29 18.64 1.95
C GLU A 278 0.48 17.76 0.72
N THR A 279 1.51 18.08 -0.06
CA THR A 279 2.02 17.28 -1.16
C THR A 279 3.52 17.05 -0.97
N TYR A 280 4.06 16.03 -1.65
CA TYR A 280 5.43 15.57 -1.41
C TYR A 280 6.14 15.36 -2.77
N PRO A 281 6.65 16.44 -3.40
CA PRO A 281 7.18 16.40 -4.78
C PRO A 281 8.35 15.43 -4.96
N ASP A 282 9.20 15.26 -3.95
CA ASP A 282 10.39 14.44 -4.04
C ASP A 282 10.16 12.98 -3.60
N TYR A 283 8.95 12.65 -3.14
CA TYR A 283 8.69 11.36 -2.49
C TYR A 283 8.85 10.17 -3.44
N LEU A 284 8.52 10.30 -4.71
CA LEU A 284 8.73 9.24 -5.71
C LEU A 284 10.23 8.88 -5.82
N GLU A 285 11.08 9.88 -5.98
CA GLU A 285 12.52 9.64 -6.13
C GLU A 285 13.18 9.16 -4.83
N GLU A 286 12.74 9.63 -3.68
CA GLU A 286 13.16 9.07 -2.38
C GLU A 286 12.83 7.57 -2.30
N CYS A 287 11.60 7.18 -2.66
CA CYS A 287 11.16 5.79 -2.65
C CYS A 287 11.97 4.93 -3.64
N ARG A 288 12.23 5.45 -4.82
CA ARG A 288 13.04 4.78 -5.85
C ARG A 288 14.49 4.61 -5.44
N ALA A 289 15.08 5.64 -4.86
CA ALA A 289 16.45 5.60 -4.37
C ALA A 289 16.63 4.51 -3.30
N ALA A 290 15.73 4.44 -2.32
CA ALA A 290 15.75 3.42 -1.28
C ALA A 290 15.62 2.00 -1.86
N ASN A 291 14.76 1.80 -2.86
CA ASN A 291 14.59 0.50 -3.51
C ASN A 291 15.80 0.11 -4.36
N ARG A 292 16.45 1.05 -5.05
CA ARG A 292 17.70 0.81 -5.79
C ARG A 292 18.85 0.43 -4.86
N GLU A 293 18.99 1.13 -3.74
CA GLU A 293 19.99 0.82 -2.72
C GLU A 293 19.81 -0.59 -2.15
N PHE A 294 18.58 -0.93 -1.80
CA PHE A 294 18.27 -2.26 -1.28
C PHE A 294 18.49 -3.35 -2.33
N TYR A 295 18.17 -3.09 -3.60
CA TYR A 295 18.49 -3.98 -4.71
C TYR A 295 20.00 -4.27 -4.80
N LEU A 296 20.85 -3.24 -4.74
CA LEU A 296 22.31 -3.42 -4.77
C LEU A 296 22.77 -4.26 -3.58
N LYS A 297 22.20 -4.04 -2.39
CA LYS A 297 22.50 -4.82 -1.20
C LYS A 297 22.14 -6.30 -1.36
N VAL A 298 20.93 -6.58 -1.86
CA VAL A 298 20.45 -7.96 -2.10
C VAL A 298 21.31 -8.68 -3.14
N THR A 299 21.71 -8.00 -4.20
CA THR A 299 22.50 -8.60 -5.30
C THR A 299 23.96 -8.79 -4.95
N ALA A 300 24.54 -7.97 -4.08
CA ALA A 300 25.91 -8.12 -3.60
C ALA A 300 26.12 -9.36 -2.69
N HIS A 301 25.07 -9.91 -2.14
CA HIS A 301 25.10 -11.08 -1.26
C HIS A 301 24.70 -12.38 -1.97
N GLY A 302 24.78 -12.39 -3.29
CA GLY A 302 24.41 -13.50 -4.11
C GLY A 302 25.52 -14.18 -4.92
#